data_e3cc9af0b2b385eb57c06c8fdf6547fc
#
_entry.id   e3cc9af0b2b385eb57c06c8fdf6547fc
#
_cell.length_a   1.000
_cell.length_b   1.000
_cell.length_c   1.000
_cell.angle_alpha   90.00
_cell.angle_beta   90.00
_cell.angle_gamma   90.00
#
_symmetry.space_group_name_H-M   'P 1'
#
loop_
_entity.id
_entity.type
_entity.pdbx_description
1 polymer ?
#
loop_
_entity_poly.entity_id
_entity_poly.type
_entity_poly.pdbx_seq_one_letter_code
_entity_poly.pdbx_strand_id
1 'polypeptide(L)'
;MSSPGAIHIDKGSKVTSKKATYRVENELGEGGFGSVYQISDMENLYALKLTKMWTFMPHERIEFAKRFRQEYDYGSRITSPYIVRSHDFDMLEGNPFMVMDLCTGGNLRDLVGKTFDSQKLDEIAHGILMGLKDLHDEGIIHRDIKPENILFDNQRVPKLADFGISASIKKRHTVANFMGHAKEVFATGTYSPPEQIDPKQAMKVMGPSNDVYAFGVMMYELITGGQLPFGPFKEFMKDMAAYELKKKEEKWDRTALVKSSPDQKWVEIISRCIQYQPEDRYGTIDEILSVLGYQPVREEASPDVYPHSEWVLRVQNGEEIGREYYLTNLKNSKSSGVLTIGWFNKDNPFTNDIGIAEFFTEYISNYHATLEYSSDDHHWYIRDGQWREKNGIPGWYKSTNGVLVQGSRVDESGKKLKPGDIIAIGDTTLKVVIN
;
A
#
# COMPACT_ATOMS: atom_id res chain seq x y z
N MET A 1 19.44 -4.76 -23.15
CA MET A 1 19.96 -3.86 -22.11
C MET A 1 21.23 -4.49 -21.56
N SER A 2 22.33 -3.71 -21.41
CA SER A 2 23.55 -4.17 -20.76
C SER A 2 23.26 -4.62 -19.33
N SER A 3 23.97 -5.63 -18.85
CA SER A 3 23.86 -6.04 -17.43
C SER A 3 24.22 -4.84 -16.54
N PRO A 4 23.43 -4.54 -15.48
CA PRO A 4 23.73 -3.45 -14.57
C PRO A 4 25.07 -3.71 -13.87
N GLY A 5 25.98 -2.73 -13.92
CA GLY A 5 27.27 -2.77 -13.22
C GLY A 5 27.13 -2.35 -11.76
N ALA A 6 28.05 -2.79 -10.91
CA ALA A 6 28.15 -2.26 -9.55
C ALA A 6 28.60 -0.79 -9.62
N ILE A 7 27.82 0.10 -9.01
CA ILE A 7 28.09 1.53 -9.00
C ILE A 7 28.24 1.99 -7.54
N HIS A 8 29.28 2.79 -7.32
CA HIS A 8 29.42 3.66 -6.17
C HIS A 8 29.49 5.10 -6.66
N ILE A 9 28.76 6.00 -6.02
CA ILE A 9 28.73 7.41 -6.43
C ILE A 9 29.50 8.23 -5.39
N ASP A 10 30.62 8.78 -5.81
CA ASP A 10 31.45 9.60 -4.93
C ASP A 10 30.86 11.01 -4.73
N LYS A 11 31.16 11.60 -3.58
CA LYS A 11 30.88 13.02 -3.31
C LYS A 11 31.48 13.92 -4.39
N GLY A 12 30.68 14.85 -4.89
CA GLY A 12 31.05 15.77 -5.96
C GLY A 12 30.79 15.23 -7.38
N SER A 13 30.48 13.93 -7.53
CA SER A 13 30.06 13.36 -8.81
C SER A 13 28.77 14.01 -9.32
N LYS A 14 28.54 13.90 -10.63
CA LYS A 14 27.31 14.35 -11.28
C LYS A 14 26.48 13.17 -11.72
N VAL A 15 25.20 13.20 -11.39
CA VAL A 15 24.18 12.26 -11.88
C VAL A 15 23.24 13.03 -12.79
N THR A 16 23.10 12.58 -14.04
CA THR A 16 22.26 13.26 -15.03
C THR A 16 21.04 12.40 -15.35
N SER A 17 19.88 13.00 -15.30
CA SER A 17 18.63 12.46 -15.80
C SER A 17 18.21 13.17 -17.09
N LYS A 18 17.04 12.78 -17.62
CA LYS A 18 16.40 13.51 -18.74
C LYS A 18 15.92 14.90 -18.35
N LYS A 19 15.70 15.16 -17.05
CA LYS A 19 15.18 16.45 -16.56
C LYS A 19 16.26 17.40 -16.11
N ALA A 20 17.28 16.90 -15.39
CA ALA A 20 18.30 17.74 -14.76
C ALA A 20 19.63 17.00 -14.56
N THR A 21 20.67 17.77 -14.18
CA THR A 21 21.94 17.25 -13.68
C THR A 21 22.08 17.61 -12.23
N TYR A 22 22.31 16.62 -11.39
CA TYR A 22 22.43 16.73 -9.95
C TYR A 22 23.87 16.51 -9.53
N ARG A 23 24.34 17.26 -8.53
CA ARG A 23 25.62 17.04 -7.86
C ARG A 23 25.40 16.23 -6.59
N VAL A 24 26.24 15.22 -6.36
CA VAL A 24 26.19 14.42 -5.13
C VAL A 24 26.92 15.16 -4.02
N GLU A 25 26.22 15.44 -2.93
CA GLU A 25 26.73 16.18 -1.77
C GLU A 25 27.24 15.25 -0.67
N ASN A 26 26.46 14.23 -0.30
CA ASN A 26 26.83 13.23 0.70
C ASN A 26 26.04 11.93 0.47
N GLU A 27 26.57 10.82 0.97
CA GLU A 27 25.78 9.61 1.18
C GLU A 27 24.98 9.75 2.47
N LEU A 28 23.67 9.46 2.42
CA LEU A 28 22.75 9.50 3.57
C LEU A 28 22.56 8.15 4.22
N GLY A 29 22.68 7.09 3.44
CA GLY A 29 22.55 5.71 3.94
C GLY A 29 22.68 4.67 2.84
N GLU A 30 23.01 3.47 3.25
CA GLU A 30 23.13 2.30 2.40
C GLU A 30 22.30 1.14 2.98
N GLY A 31 21.51 0.51 2.14
CA GLY A 31 20.69 -0.66 2.48
C GLY A 31 20.88 -1.81 1.48
N GLY A 32 20.22 -2.93 1.75
CA GLY A 32 20.34 -4.14 0.93
C GLY A 32 19.89 -3.96 -0.52
N PHE A 33 18.97 -3.04 -0.78
CA PHE A 33 18.36 -2.82 -2.09
C PHE A 33 18.84 -1.56 -2.79
N GLY A 34 19.57 -0.69 -2.11
CA GLY A 34 20.00 0.57 -2.69
C GLY A 34 20.80 1.45 -1.75
N SER A 35 21.29 2.56 -2.27
CA SER A 35 21.93 3.63 -1.52
C SER A 35 21.14 4.92 -1.69
N VAL A 36 21.13 5.76 -0.67
CA VAL A 36 20.49 7.06 -0.69
C VAL A 36 21.55 8.14 -0.54
N TYR A 37 21.50 9.12 -1.43
CA TYR A 37 22.44 10.24 -1.49
C TYR A 37 21.70 11.55 -1.32
N GLN A 38 22.31 12.51 -0.62
CA GLN A 38 21.93 13.89 -0.73
C GLN A 38 22.52 14.46 -2.01
N ILE A 39 21.66 15.06 -2.82
CA ILE A 39 22.05 15.68 -4.09
C ILE A 39 21.56 17.12 -4.15
N SER A 40 22.16 17.92 -5.01
CA SER A 40 21.72 19.30 -5.30
C SER A 40 21.56 19.51 -6.81
N ASP A 41 20.57 20.29 -7.19
CA ASP A 41 20.61 21.06 -8.40
C ASP A 41 21.18 22.46 -8.12
N MET A 42 20.98 23.45 -8.98
CA MET A 42 21.52 24.79 -8.75
C MET A 42 20.84 25.55 -7.61
N GLU A 43 19.65 25.11 -7.17
CA GLU A 43 18.79 25.88 -6.25
C GLU A 43 18.36 25.07 -5.02
N ASN A 44 18.19 23.76 -5.15
CA ASN A 44 17.53 22.93 -4.14
C ASN A 44 18.36 21.68 -3.77
N LEU A 45 18.06 21.15 -2.58
CA LEU A 45 18.57 19.88 -2.10
C LEU A 45 17.49 18.80 -2.19
N TYR A 46 17.90 17.60 -2.60
CA TYR A 46 17.05 16.44 -2.75
C TYR A 46 17.70 15.19 -2.16
N ALA A 47 16.93 14.12 -2.02
CA ALA A 47 17.43 12.78 -1.82
C ALA A 47 17.39 12.02 -3.16
N LEU A 48 18.43 11.27 -3.48
CA LEU A 48 18.50 10.36 -4.60
C LEU A 48 18.58 8.93 -4.06
N LYS A 49 17.59 8.11 -4.37
CA LYS A 49 17.55 6.67 -4.06
C LYS A 49 18.01 5.91 -5.30
N LEU A 50 19.19 5.29 -5.23
CA LEU A 50 19.77 4.46 -6.29
C LEU A 50 19.57 2.99 -5.95
N THR A 51 18.96 2.24 -6.85
CA THR A 51 18.77 0.79 -6.66
C THR A 51 19.99 0.02 -7.13
N LYS A 52 20.40 -0.99 -6.36
CA LYS A 52 21.53 -1.88 -6.68
C LYS A 52 21.08 -3.08 -7.51
N MET A 53 20.69 -2.85 -8.78
CA MET A 53 20.18 -3.90 -9.67
C MET A 53 21.15 -5.03 -9.93
N TRP A 54 22.46 -4.80 -9.77
CA TRP A 54 23.48 -5.83 -9.91
C TRP A 54 23.41 -6.91 -8.83
N THR A 55 22.77 -6.65 -7.68
CA THR A 55 22.59 -7.62 -6.60
C THR A 55 21.42 -8.56 -6.83
N PHE A 56 20.54 -8.27 -7.82
CA PHE A 56 19.35 -9.08 -8.12
C PHE A 56 19.64 -10.12 -9.21
N MET A 57 18.99 -11.28 -9.10
CA MET A 57 18.99 -12.26 -10.18
C MET A 57 18.33 -11.70 -11.45
N PRO A 58 18.77 -12.08 -12.66
CA PRO A 58 18.25 -11.51 -13.91
C PRO A 58 16.75 -11.55 -14.06
N HIS A 59 16.08 -12.61 -13.61
CA HIS A 59 14.62 -12.77 -13.70
C HIS A 59 13.86 -11.86 -12.73
N GLU A 60 14.50 -11.39 -11.66
CA GLU A 60 13.91 -10.52 -10.64
C GLU A 60 13.98 -9.03 -11.01
N ARG A 61 14.98 -8.67 -11.83
CA ARG A 61 15.27 -7.27 -12.18
C ARG A 61 14.11 -6.57 -12.87
N ILE A 62 13.39 -7.29 -13.74
CA ILE A 62 12.25 -6.71 -14.48
C ILE A 62 11.12 -6.36 -13.52
N GLU A 63 10.76 -7.29 -12.63
CA GLU A 63 9.72 -7.05 -11.63
C GLU A 63 10.11 -5.91 -10.70
N PHE A 64 11.34 -5.92 -10.19
CA PHE A 64 11.83 -4.88 -9.28
C PHE A 64 11.86 -3.50 -9.94
N ALA A 65 12.41 -3.39 -11.16
CA ALA A 65 12.47 -2.12 -11.89
C ALA A 65 11.07 -1.55 -12.17
N LYS A 66 10.10 -2.43 -12.50
CA LYS A 66 8.71 -2.03 -12.69
C LYS A 66 8.11 -1.46 -11.42
N ARG A 67 8.28 -2.13 -10.28
CA ARG A 67 7.77 -1.67 -8.99
C ARG A 67 8.44 -0.38 -8.51
N PHE A 68 9.75 -0.26 -8.68
CA PHE A 68 10.48 0.96 -8.36
C PHE A 68 10.00 2.15 -9.23
N ARG A 69 9.63 1.88 -10.49
CA ARG A 69 8.97 2.86 -11.34
C ARG A 69 7.57 3.22 -10.83
N GLN A 70 6.78 2.25 -10.35
CA GLN A 70 5.47 2.50 -9.77
C GLN A 70 5.55 3.38 -8.52
N GLU A 71 6.56 3.17 -7.66
CA GLU A 71 6.81 4.03 -6.49
C GLU A 71 7.02 5.49 -6.92
N TYR A 72 7.84 5.71 -7.94
CA TYR A 72 8.02 7.04 -8.51
C TYR A 72 6.70 7.61 -9.05
N ASP A 73 5.96 6.83 -9.82
CA ASP A 73 4.71 7.28 -10.46
C ASP A 73 3.67 7.68 -9.40
N TYR A 74 3.58 6.96 -8.28
CA TYR A 74 2.73 7.34 -7.14
C TYR A 74 3.23 8.61 -6.46
N GLY A 75 4.50 8.64 -6.02
CA GLY A 75 5.06 9.78 -5.30
C GLY A 75 5.13 11.06 -6.13
N SER A 76 5.15 10.96 -7.46
CA SER A 76 5.12 12.13 -8.34
C SER A 76 3.71 12.70 -8.56
N ARG A 77 2.68 11.85 -8.43
CA ARG A 77 1.27 12.21 -8.70
C ARG A 77 0.56 12.72 -7.46
N ILE A 78 0.85 12.13 -6.29
CA ILE A 78 0.17 12.49 -5.05
C ILE A 78 0.77 13.79 -4.51
N THR A 79 -0.12 14.77 -4.28
CA THR A 79 0.27 16.03 -3.64
C THR A 79 -0.23 16.03 -2.21
N SER A 80 0.67 15.73 -1.27
CA SER A 80 0.39 15.68 0.16
C SER A 80 1.57 16.22 0.97
N PRO A 81 1.35 17.00 2.02
CA PRO A 81 2.41 17.41 2.92
C PRO A 81 2.93 16.24 3.78
N TYR A 82 2.23 15.10 3.82
CA TYR A 82 2.52 13.93 4.65
C TYR A 82 3.11 12.76 3.87
N ILE A 83 3.46 12.96 2.60
CA ILE A 83 4.07 11.94 1.74
C ILE A 83 5.36 12.50 1.16
N VAL A 84 6.41 11.68 1.09
CA VAL A 84 7.65 12.04 0.41
C VAL A 84 7.39 12.12 -1.08
N ARG A 85 7.52 13.31 -1.66
CA ARG A 85 7.25 13.54 -3.07
C ARG A 85 8.42 13.07 -3.94
N SER A 86 8.11 12.42 -5.06
CA SER A 86 9.07 12.05 -6.10
C SER A 86 9.09 13.10 -7.21
N HIS A 87 10.30 13.54 -7.61
CA HIS A 87 10.51 14.62 -8.57
C HIS A 87 11.03 14.13 -9.91
N ASP A 88 11.91 13.14 -9.89
CA ASP A 88 12.60 12.67 -11.10
C ASP A 88 12.91 11.16 -11.01
N PHE A 89 13.04 10.54 -12.19
CA PHE A 89 13.34 9.11 -12.32
C PHE A 89 14.12 8.87 -13.61
N ASP A 90 15.25 8.18 -13.51
CA ASP A 90 16.01 7.74 -14.68
C ASP A 90 16.87 6.51 -14.35
N MET A 91 17.79 6.17 -15.24
CA MET A 91 18.68 5.03 -15.15
C MET A 91 20.14 5.51 -15.12
N LEU A 92 20.94 4.98 -14.20
CA LEU A 92 22.38 5.17 -14.14
C LEU A 92 23.05 3.81 -14.36
N GLU A 93 23.71 3.61 -15.52
CA GLU A 93 24.39 2.35 -15.89
C GLU A 93 23.52 1.10 -15.67
N GLY A 94 22.25 1.17 -16.07
CA GLY A 94 21.30 0.06 -15.92
C GLY A 94 20.66 -0.08 -14.54
N ASN A 95 20.97 0.81 -13.61
CA ASN A 95 20.39 0.86 -12.28
C ASN A 95 19.39 2.02 -12.19
N PRO A 96 18.13 1.80 -11.84
CA PRO A 96 17.16 2.86 -11.72
C PRO A 96 17.45 3.72 -10.48
N PHE A 97 17.24 5.02 -10.62
CA PHE A 97 17.27 5.95 -9.51
C PHE A 97 16.03 6.85 -9.50
N MET A 98 15.69 7.34 -8.33
CA MET A 98 14.59 8.27 -8.10
C MET A 98 15.09 9.45 -7.28
N VAL A 99 14.72 10.65 -7.69
CA VAL A 99 14.95 11.90 -6.93
C VAL A 99 13.68 12.25 -6.18
N MET A 100 13.80 12.54 -4.90
CA MET A 100 12.67 12.77 -4.00
C MET A 100 12.98 13.87 -2.98
N ASP A 101 11.96 14.31 -2.23
CA ASP A 101 12.12 15.26 -1.12
C ASP A 101 13.26 14.83 -0.18
N LEU A 102 14.06 15.78 0.25
CA LEU A 102 15.05 15.58 1.30
C LEU A 102 14.42 15.79 2.68
N CYS A 103 14.29 14.74 3.45
CA CYS A 103 13.83 14.78 4.83
C CYS A 103 15.03 14.84 5.79
N THR A 104 15.27 16.00 6.42
CA THR A 104 16.45 16.23 7.29
C THR A 104 16.18 16.03 8.77
N GLY A 105 14.93 15.78 9.16
CA GLY A 105 14.50 15.61 10.56
C GLY A 105 14.76 14.22 11.16
N GLY A 106 15.40 13.30 10.42
CA GLY A 106 15.55 11.89 10.82
C GLY A 106 14.29 11.09 10.54
N ASN A 107 14.13 9.95 11.19
CA ASN A 107 12.97 9.09 11.06
C ASN A 107 12.35 8.73 12.42
N LEU A 108 11.18 8.08 12.41
CA LEU A 108 10.47 7.72 13.64
C LEU A 108 11.23 6.68 14.49
N ARG A 109 12.12 5.87 13.91
CA ARG A 109 12.99 4.94 14.64
C ARG A 109 13.90 5.68 15.64
N ASP A 110 14.35 6.89 15.31
CA ASP A 110 15.19 7.73 16.18
C ASP A 110 14.42 8.23 17.40
N LEU A 111 13.10 8.11 17.38
CA LEU A 111 12.21 8.51 18.48
C LEU A 111 11.76 7.34 19.36
N VAL A 112 11.96 6.10 18.93
CA VAL A 112 11.64 4.91 19.74
C VAL A 112 12.53 4.89 21.00
N GLY A 113 11.92 4.67 22.16
CA GLY A 113 12.60 4.76 23.46
C GLY A 113 12.55 6.14 24.12
N LYS A 114 12.01 7.15 23.44
CA LYS A 114 11.69 8.45 24.04
C LYS A 114 10.29 8.45 24.63
N THR A 115 10.07 9.32 25.62
CA THR A 115 8.74 9.53 26.21
C THR A 115 8.03 10.68 25.52
N PHE A 116 6.74 10.54 25.33
CA PHE A 116 5.86 11.55 24.72
C PHE A 116 4.71 11.87 25.64
N ASP A 117 4.32 13.13 25.70
CA ASP A 117 3.00 13.51 26.19
C ASP A 117 1.92 13.15 25.14
N SER A 118 0.66 13.21 25.58
CA SER A 118 -0.46 12.84 24.70
C SER A 118 -0.54 13.73 23.47
N GLN A 119 -0.30 15.03 23.61
CA GLN A 119 -0.40 15.99 22.52
C GLN A 119 0.65 15.70 21.43
N LYS A 120 1.90 15.49 21.81
CA LYS A 120 2.97 15.22 20.84
C LYS A 120 2.78 13.90 20.12
N LEU A 121 2.28 12.89 20.84
CA LEU A 121 1.94 11.60 20.25
C LEU A 121 0.81 11.75 19.23
N ASP A 122 -0.25 12.51 19.57
CA ASP A 122 -1.37 12.80 18.68
C ASP A 122 -0.92 13.56 17.41
N GLU A 123 -0.03 14.54 17.53
CA GLU A 123 0.52 15.28 16.39
C GLU A 123 1.28 14.36 15.41
N ILE A 124 2.13 13.48 15.95
CA ILE A 124 2.87 12.50 15.13
C ILE A 124 1.90 11.56 14.43
N ALA A 125 0.96 10.99 15.19
CA ALA A 125 -0.02 10.06 14.65
C ALA A 125 -0.93 10.73 13.60
N HIS A 126 -1.38 11.95 13.86
CA HIS A 126 -2.19 12.71 12.91
C HIS A 126 -1.52 12.84 11.55
N GLY A 127 -0.25 13.26 11.50
CA GLY A 127 0.45 13.40 10.22
C GLY A 127 0.63 12.05 9.50
N ILE A 128 0.92 10.97 10.24
CA ILE A 128 1.01 9.61 9.66
C ILE A 128 -0.35 9.17 9.10
N LEU A 129 -1.42 9.36 9.86
CA LEU A 129 -2.78 8.98 9.45
C LEU A 129 -3.26 9.81 8.25
N MET A 130 -2.95 11.11 8.21
CA MET A 130 -3.27 11.94 7.04
C MET A 130 -2.54 11.46 5.78
N GLY A 131 -1.25 11.10 5.90
CA GLY A 131 -0.52 10.51 4.79
C GLY A 131 -1.11 9.16 4.33
N LEU A 132 -1.52 8.29 5.26
CA LEU A 132 -2.21 7.04 4.94
C LEU A 132 -3.56 7.30 4.27
N LYS A 133 -4.33 8.28 4.76
CA LYS A 133 -5.60 8.67 4.14
C LYS A 133 -5.37 9.12 2.70
N ASP A 134 -4.41 10.00 2.44
CA ASP A 134 -4.12 10.49 1.10
C ASP A 134 -3.70 9.36 0.14
N LEU A 135 -2.96 8.35 0.61
CA LEU A 135 -2.67 7.14 -0.16
C LEU A 135 -3.93 6.31 -0.44
N HIS A 136 -4.74 6.07 0.61
CA HIS A 136 -5.93 5.23 0.50
C HIS A 136 -7.00 5.87 -0.39
N ASP A 137 -7.15 7.19 -0.37
CA ASP A 137 -8.07 7.94 -1.24
C ASP A 137 -7.65 7.84 -2.72
N GLU A 138 -6.38 7.57 -2.99
CA GLU A 138 -5.86 7.24 -4.32
C GLU A 138 -5.80 5.73 -4.60
N GLY A 139 -6.34 4.89 -3.72
CA GLY A 139 -6.38 3.43 -3.88
C GLY A 139 -5.02 2.75 -3.68
N ILE A 140 -4.08 3.41 -3.02
CA ILE A 140 -2.74 2.90 -2.78
C ILE A 140 -2.64 2.43 -1.34
N ILE A 141 -2.24 1.18 -1.13
CA ILE A 141 -1.94 0.62 0.18
C ILE A 141 -0.43 0.65 0.39
N HIS A 142 0.02 1.17 1.52
CA HIS A 142 1.45 1.36 1.80
C HIS A 142 2.20 0.03 1.98
N ARG A 143 1.65 -0.92 2.73
CA ARG A 143 2.12 -2.31 2.93
C ARG A 143 3.44 -2.47 3.70
N ASP A 144 4.13 -1.40 4.04
CA ASP A 144 5.42 -1.43 4.76
C ASP A 144 5.49 -0.28 5.80
N ILE A 145 4.40 -0.09 6.55
CA ILE A 145 4.37 0.90 7.65
C ILE A 145 5.23 0.38 8.79
N LYS A 146 6.27 1.16 9.12
CA LYS A 146 7.21 0.92 10.22
C LYS A 146 7.98 2.21 10.54
N PRO A 147 8.63 2.33 11.69
CA PRO A 147 9.29 3.57 12.10
C PRO A 147 10.35 4.09 11.12
N GLU A 148 11.05 3.21 10.40
CA GLU A 148 12.08 3.59 9.43
C GLU A 148 11.51 4.30 8.20
N ASN A 149 10.26 4.02 7.84
CA ASN A 149 9.57 4.57 6.67
C ASN A 149 8.74 5.83 6.97
N ILE A 150 8.81 6.32 8.22
CA ILE A 150 8.23 7.59 8.61
C ILE A 150 9.38 8.59 8.79
N LEU A 151 9.59 9.42 7.77
CA LEU A 151 10.64 10.44 7.78
C LEU A 151 10.09 11.76 8.31
N PHE A 152 10.96 12.61 8.82
CA PHE A 152 10.60 13.96 9.23
C PHE A 152 11.27 14.99 8.33
N ASP A 153 10.51 15.95 7.85
CA ASP A 153 11.06 17.08 7.14
C ASP A 153 11.80 18.07 8.10
N ASN A 154 12.26 19.19 7.58
CA ASN A 154 12.94 20.22 8.36
C ASN A 154 12.03 20.93 9.39
N GLN A 155 10.71 20.85 9.22
CA GLN A 155 9.70 21.40 10.15
C GLN A 155 9.19 20.34 11.13
N ARG A 156 9.76 19.13 11.13
CA ARG A 156 9.33 17.99 11.93
C ARG A 156 7.93 17.46 11.59
N VAL A 157 7.46 17.70 10.37
CA VAL A 157 6.25 17.07 9.85
C VAL A 157 6.58 15.63 9.44
N PRO A 158 5.83 14.63 9.93
CA PRO A 158 6.04 13.24 9.50
C PRO A 158 5.57 13.03 8.05
N LYS A 159 6.40 12.34 7.27
CA LYS A 159 6.14 12.00 5.87
C LYS A 159 6.31 10.52 5.64
N LEU A 160 5.35 9.89 4.96
CA LEU A 160 5.42 8.50 4.54
C LEU A 160 6.40 8.35 3.38
N ALA A 161 7.30 7.37 3.47
CA ALA A 161 8.28 7.02 2.46
C ALA A 161 8.22 5.52 2.14
N ASP A 162 8.74 5.10 1.00
CA ASP A 162 8.87 3.68 0.60
C ASP A 162 7.53 2.93 0.53
N PHE A 163 6.51 3.52 -0.06
CA PHE A 163 5.16 2.96 -0.17
C PHE A 163 4.97 2.04 -1.39
N GLY A 164 4.22 0.97 -1.20
CA GLY A 164 3.60 0.18 -2.27
C GLY A 164 4.39 -1.00 -2.85
N ILE A 165 5.70 -1.13 -2.65
CA ILE A 165 6.51 -2.00 -3.51
C ILE A 165 7.24 -3.12 -2.79
N SER A 166 7.70 -2.85 -1.59
CA SER A 166 8.71 -3.69 -0.97
C SER A 166 8.19 -5.00 -0.39
N ALA A 167 6.94 -5.08 0.03
CA ALA A 167 6.46 -6.23 0.80
C ALA A 167 6.45 -7.55 0.01
N SER A 168 6.09 -7.54 -1.25
CA SER A 168 6.00 -8.79 -2.04
C SER A 168 7.34 -9.26 -2.60
N ILE A 169 8.24 -8.33 -2.94
CA ILE A 169 9.59 -8.67 -3.41
C ILE A 169 10.45 -9.13 -2.23
N LYS A 170 10.44 -8.37 -1.14
CA LYS A 170 11.21 -8.72 0.07
C LYS A 170 10.89 -10.13 0.55
N LYS A 171 9.64 -10.60 0.48
CA LYS A 171 9.25 -11.96 0.88
C LYS A 171 9.85 -13.06 0.02
N ARG A 172 9.89 -12.90 -1.31
CA ARG A 172 10.39 -13.93 -2.23
C ARG A 172 11.91 -14.10 -2.15
N HIS A 173 12.63 -13.01 -1.94
CA HIS A 173 14.10 -13.00 -1.85
C HIS A 173 14.66 -13.51 -0.53
N THR A 174 13.86 -13.47 0.54
CA THR A 174 14.32 -13.77 1.90
C THR A 174 14.71 -15.25 2.11
N VAL A 175 14.12 -16.16 1.36
CA VAL A 175 14.30 -17.61 1.60
C VAL A 175 15.52 -18.18 0.91
N ALA A 176 16.03 -17.55 -0.16
CA ALA A 176 17.04 -18.21 -1.00
C ALA A 176 18.46 -17.59 -0.99
N ASN A 177 18.66 -16.27 -0.86
CA ASN A 177 19.95 -15.67 -1.22
C ASN A 177 20.52 -14.54 -0.34
N PHE A 178 19.95 -14.20 0.83
CA PHE A 178 20.39 -13.04 1.60
C PHE A 178 20.95 -13.35 3.00
N MET A 179 22.12 -13.97 3.09
CA MET A 179 22.82 -14.15 4.38
C MET A 179 23.30 -12.82 5.00
N GLY A 180 23.36 -11.72 4.28
CA GLY A 180 23.85 -10.43 4.76
C GLY A 180 22.77 -9.43 5.22
N HIS A 181 21.57 -9.48 4.65
CA HIS A 181 20.49 -8.50 4.89
C HIS A 181 19.18 -9.11 5.43
N ALA A 182 19.22 -10.37 5.83
CA ALA A 182 18.08 -11.08 6.40
C ALA A 182 17.39 -10.30 7.54
N LYS A 183 18.18 -9.59 8.35
CA LYS A 183 17.68 -8.88 9.54
C LYS A 183 16.72 -7.73 9.21
N GLU A 184 16.98 -6.95 8.15
CA GLU A 184 16.11 -5.81 7.75
C GLU A 184 14.81 -6.28 7.12
N VAL A 185 14.87 -7.32 6.30
CA VAL A 185 13.70 -7.88 5.60
C VAL A 185 12.78 -8.61 6.57
N PHE A 186 13.34 -9.34 7.53
CA PHE A 186 12.56 -10.04 8.54
C PHE A 186 11.97 -9.09 9.59
N ALA A 187 12.63 -7.97 9.90
CA ALA A 187 12.09 -6.98 10.83
C ALA A 187 10.71 -6.45 10.38
N THR A 188 10.50 -6.29 9.08
CA THR A 188 9.20 -5.91 8.51
C THR A 188 8.08 -6.89 8.89
N GLY A 189 8.37 -8.19 9.04
CA GLY A 189 7.39 -9.22 9.40
C GLY A 189 6.70 -8.99 10.74
N THR A 190 7.34 -8.32 11.68
CA THR A 190 6.74 -8.04 13.00
C THR A 190 5.64 -6.98 12.93
N TYR A 191 5.68 -6.07 11.95
CA TYR A 191 4.64 -5.06 11.70
C TYR A 191 3.57 -5.56 10.73
N SER A 192 3.88 -6.56 9.92
CA SER A 192 2.96 -7.07 8.90
C SER A 192 1.74 -7.72 9.53
N PRO A 193 0.53 -7.45 9.01
CA PRO A 193 -0.67 -8.12 9.48
C PRO A 193 -0.64 -9.64 9.15
N PRO A 194 -1.41 -10.47 9.87
CA PRO A 194 -1.43 -11.93 9.69
C PRO A 194 -1.72 -12.34 8.24
N GLU A 195 -2.70 -11.72 7.62
CA GLU A 195 -3.09 -11.99 6.23
C GLU A 195 -1.99 -11.67 5.21
N GLN A 196 -1.06 -10.78 5.55
CA GLN A 196 0.09 -10.48 4.70
C GLN A 196 1.22 -11.50 4.85
N ILE A 197 1.29 -12.25 5.93
CA ILE A 197 2.35 -13.23 6.21
C ILE A 197 2.00 -14.63 5.71
N ASP A 198 0.74 -15.06 5.85
CA ASP A 198 0.29 -16.37 5.37
C ASP A 198 0.17 -16.37 3.84
N PRO A 199 0.97 -17.16 3.09
CA PRO A 199 0.87 -17.24 1.63
C PRO A 199 -0.51 -17.65 1.12
N LYS A 200 -1.29 -18.37 1.94
CA LYS A 200 -2.67 -18.80 1.60
C LYS A 200 -3.70 -17.69 1.88
N GLN A 201 -3.36 -16.73 2.72
CA GLN A 201 -4.23 -15.60 3.08
C GLN A 201 -3.65 -14.25 2.68
N ALA A 202 -2.36 -14.17 2.42
CA ALA A 202 -1.58 -12.95 2.23
C ALA A 202 -2.15 -11.98 1.18
N MET A 203 -3.09 -12.46 0.37
CA MET A 203 -3.59 -11.68 -0.77
C MET A 203 -5.11 -11.76 -0.93
N LYS A 204 -5.80 -12.42 0.01
CA LYS A 204 -7.26 -12.50 -0.02
C LYS A 204 -7.92 -11.16 0.32
N VAL A 205 -7.23 -10.31 1.07
CA VAL A 205 -7.79 -9.07 1.60
C VAL A 205 -6.71 -7.99 1.64
N MET A 206 -6.39 -7.41 0.48
CA MET A 206 -5.49 -6.25 0.42
C MET A 206 -6.33 -4.98 0.48
N GLY A 207 -6.29 -4.29 1.60
CA GLY A 207 -7.07 -3.09 1.81
C GLY A 207 -6.45 -2.15 2.86
N PRO A 208 -7.08 -1.00 3.15
CA PRO A 208 -6.63 -0.06 4.17
C PRO A 208 -6.35 -0.68 5.53
N SER A 209 -7.08 -1.74 5.90
CA SER A 209 -6.92 -2.47 7.16
C SER A 209 -5.53 -3.11 7.37
N ASN A 210 -4.76 -3.31 6.28
CA ASN A 210 -3.37 -3.77 6.37
C ASN A 210 -2.47 -2.70 6.98
N ASP A 211 -2.59 -1.46 6.49
CA ASP A 211 -1.81 -0.32 6.99
C ASP A 211 -2.28 0.08 8.40
N VAL A 212 -3.57 -0.05 8.69
CA VAL A 212 -4.15 0.15 10.03
C VAL A 212 -3.50 -0.79 11.05
N TYR A 213 -3.34 -2.07 10.71
CA TYR A 213 -2.66 -3.03 11.59
C TYR A 213 -1.20 -2.63 11.85
N ALA A 214 -0.47 -2.34 10.79
CA ALA A 214 0.94 -1.96 10.87
C ALA A 214 1.13 -0.64 11.65
N PHE A 215 0.23 0.33 11.47
CA PHE A 215 0.16 1.56 12.27
C PHE A 215 -0.03 1.23 13.76
N GLY A 216 -0.96 0.35 14.10
CA GLY A 216 -1.20 -0.07 15.49
C GLY A 216 0.03 -0.69 16.14
N VAL A 217 0.74 -1.60 15.44
CA VAL A 217 1.99 -2.20 15.94
C VAL A 217 3.09 -1.15 16.10
N MET A 218 3.23 -0.24 15.14
CA MET A 218 4.23 0.84 15.18
C MET A 218 3.96 1.81 16.34
N MET A 219 2.72 2.19 16.57
CA MET A 219 2.36 3.07 17.69
C MET A 219 2.52 2.38 19.04
N TYR A 220 2.23 1.07 19.12
CA TYR A 220 2.52 0.27 20.31
C TYR A 220 4.02 0.32 20.64
N GLU A 221 4.88 0.06 19.66
CA GLU A 221 6.34 0.11 19.84
C GLU A 221 6.81 1.49 20.31
N LEU A 222 6.29 2.55 19.70
CA LEU A 222 6.65 3.92 20.06
C LEU A 222 6.27 4.25 21.52
N ILE A 223 5.05 3.90 21.94
CA ILE A 223 4.52 4.19 23.27
C ILE A 223 5.22 3.34 24.35
N THR A 224 5.52 2.08 24.06
CA THR A 224 6.14 1.17 25.03
C THR A 224 7.66 1.25 25.06
N GLY A 225 8.25 2.20 24.32
CA GLY A 225 9.70 2.42 24.32
C GLY A 225 10.49 1.32 23.62
N GLY A 226 9.93 0.71 22.57
CA GLY A 226 10.59 -0.26 21.71
C GLY A 226 10.15 -1.72 21.91
N GLN A 227 9.13 -1.97 22.71
CA GLN A 227 8.55 -3.31 22.81
C GLN A 227 7.59 -3.55 21.65
N LEU A 228 7.52 -4.80 21.17
CA LEU A 228 6.54 -5.23 20.18
C LEU A 228 5.41 -6.00 20.85
N PRO A 229 4.14 -5.88 20.37
CA PRO A 229 2.99 -6.41 21.09
C PRO A 229 3.02 -7.93 21.30
N PHE A 230 3.51 -8.69 20.33
CA PHE A 230 3.52 -10.16 20.36
C PHE A 230 4.87 -10.76 20.80
N GLY A 231 5.80 -9.93 21.24
CA GLY A 231 7.14 -10.32 21.70
C GLY A 231 8.25 -9.79 20.79
N PRO A 232 9.50 -9.84 21.27
CA PRO A 232 10.63 -9.22 20.58
C PRO A 232 10.94 -9.89 19.24
N PHE A 233 11.54 -9.14 18.31
CA PHE A 233 11.94 -9.62 16.99
C PHE A 233 12.73 -10.94 16.99
N LYS A 234 13.57 -11.18 18.00
CA LYS A 234 14.30 -12.44 18.14
C LYS A 234 13.40 -13.67 18.29
N GLU A 235 12.21 -13.53 18.88
CA GLU A 235 11.22 -14.61 18.98
C GLU A 235 10.58 -14.89 17.64
N PHE A 236 10.24 -13.85 16.87
CA PHE A 236 9.76 -13.97 15.50
C PHE A 236 10.76 -14.74 14.62
N MET A 237 12.06 -14.40 14.72
CA MET A 237 13.11 -15.07 13.97
C MET A 237 13.33 -16.51 14.41
N LYS A 238 13.12 -16.83 15.69
CA LYS A 238 13.32 -18.17 16.25
C LYS A 238 12.20 -19.13 15.84
N ASP A 239 10.96 -18.67 15.89
CA ASP A 239 9.77 -19.47 15.57
C ASP A 239 8.64 -18.56 15.06
N MET A 240 8.62 -18.35 13.75
CA MET A 240 7.61 -17.53 13.08
C MET A 240 6.20 -18.12 13.29
N ALA A 241 6.05 -19.45 13.28
CA ALA A 241 4.75 -20.08 13.43
C ALA A 241 4.16 -19.85 14.82
N ALA A 242 4.98 -19.96 15.86
CA ALA A 242 4.57 -19.65 17.23
C ALA A 242 4.24 -18.15 17.40
N TYR A 243 4.98 -17.27 16.74
CA TYR A 243 4.70 -15.83 16.75
C TYR A 243 3.36 -15.51 16.08
N GLU A 244 3.09 -16.09 14.91
CA GLU A 244 1.82 -15.93 14.20
C GLU A 244 0.64 -16.55 14.99
N LEU A 245 0.87 -17.63 15.73
CA LEU A 245 -0.15 -18.18 16.63
C LEU A 245 -0.52 -17.20 17.74
N LYS A 246 0.43 -16.44 18.30
CA LYS A 246 0.14 -15.39 19.29
C LYS A 246 -0.76 -14.29 18.67
N LYS A 247 -0.50 -13.88 17.40
CA LYS A 247 -1.36 -12.94 16.70
C LYS A 247 -2.79 -13.49 16.57
N LYS A 248 -2.91 -14.75 16.13
CA LYS A 248 -4.21 -15.42 15.96
C LYS A 248 -5.00 -15.55 17.26
N GLU A 249 -4.31 -15.79 18.36
CA GLU A 249 -4.92 -15.91 19.69
C GLU A 249 -5.04 -14.56 20.41
N GLU A 250 -4.64 -13.47 19.74
CA GLU A 250 -4.62 -12.10 20.28
C GLU A 250 -3.87 -11.99 21.62
N LYS A 251 -2.84 -12.83 21.78
CA LYS A 251 -1.97 -12.87 22.96
C LYS A 251 -0.86 -11.82 22.85
N TRP A 252 -1.22 -10.56 23.09
CA TRP A 252 -0.27 -9.45 23.09
C TRP A 252 -0.18 -8.79 24.48
N ASP A 253 0.91 -8.08 24.74
CA ASP A 253 1.16 -7.47 26.05
C ASP A 253 0.38 -6.14 26.22
N ARG A 254 -0.92 -6.28 26.55
CA ARG A 254 -1.78 -5.15 26.86
C ARG A 254 -1.32 -4.40 28.13
N THR A 255 -0.70 -5.09 29.07
CA THR A 255 -0.27 -4.50 30.36
C THR A 255 0.85 -3.49 30.13
N ALA A 256 1.83 -3.82 29.28
CA ALA A 256 2.88 -2.88 28.90
C ALA A 256 2.31 -1.61 28.26
N LEU A 257 1.34 -1.75 27.36
CA LEU A 257 0.68 -0.60 26.75
C LEU A 257 -0.07 0.28 27.76
N VAL A 258 -0.90 -0.31 28.60
CA VAL A 258 -1.66 0.42 29.63
C VAL A 258 -0.73 1.18 30.57
N LYS A 259 0.39 0.58 30.95
CA LYS A 259 1.39 1.20 31.85
C LYS A 259 2.14 2.37 31.21
N SER A 260 2.39 2.29 29.91
CA SER A 260 3.23 3.27 29.18
C SER A 260 2.41 4.32 28.47
N SER A 261 1.13 4.08 28.23
CA SER A 261 0.29 5.00 27.47
C SER A 261 0.01 6.29 28.25
N PRO A 262 0.19 7.46 27.64
CA PRO A 262 -0.14 8.74 28.27
C PRO A 262 -1.67 8.98 28.33
N ASP A 263 -2.48 8.24 27.58
CA ASP A 263 -3.92 8.42 27.46
C ASP A 263 -4.62 7.08 27.15
N GLN A 264 -5.79 6.86 27.77
CA GLN A 264 -6.59 5.65 27.58
C GLN A 264 -7.06 5.47 26.12
N LYS A 265 -7.27 6.54 25.37
CA LYS A 265 -7.65 6.46 23.95
C LYS A 265 -6.62 5.70 23.09
N TRP A 266 -5.32 5.78 23.41
CA TRP A 266 -4.29 5.04 22.72
C TRP A 266 -4.37 3.54 22.95
N VAL A 267 -4.79 3.13 24.15
CA VAL A 267 -5.04 1.71 24.45
C VAL A 267 -6.19 1.18 23.60
N GLU A 268 -7.26 1.97 23.43
CA GLU A 268 -8.40 1.63 22.59
C GLU A 268 -8.02 1.55 21.11
N ILE A 269 -7.38 2.61 20.58
CA ILE A 269 -6.97 2.69 19.19
C ILE A 269 -6.08 1.48 18.83
N ILE A 270 -5.03 1.24 19.60
CA ILE A 270 -4.08 0.16 19.30
C ILE A 270 -4.75 -1.20 19.42
N SER A 271 -5.56 -1.42 20.48
CA SER A 271 -6.26 -2.70 20.66
C SER A 271 -7.14 -3.06 19.47
N ARG A 272 -7.81 -2.06 18.86
CA ARG A 272 -8.64 -2.29 17.68
C ARG A 272 -7.80 -2.39 16.38
N CYS A 273 -6.73 -1.62 16.24
CA CYS A 273 -5.86 -1.71 15.07
C CYS A 273 -5.24 -3.10 14.89
N ILE A 274 -4.79 -3.74 15.99
CA ILE A 274 -4.05 -5.02 15.94
C ILE A 274 -4.92 -6.28 16.05
N GLN A 275 -6.23 -6.16 15.85
CA GLN A 275 -7.14 -7.31 15.80
C GLN A 275 -6.72 -8.29 14.70
N TYR A 276 -6.90 -9.58 14.95
CA TYR A 276 -6.48 -10.62 14.00
C TYR A 276 -7.28 -10.53 12.69
N GLN A 277 -8.61 -10.41 12.80
CA GLN A 277 -9.48 -10.31 11.63
C GLN A 277 -9.48 -8.87 11.08
N PRO A 278 -9.29 -8.66 9.76
CA PRO A 278 -9.32 -7.33 9.16
C PRO A 278 -10.62 -6.57 9.39
N GLU A 279 -11.75 -7.25 9.41
CA GLU A 279 -13.09 -6.69 9.64
C GLU A 279 -13.33 -6.16 11.05
N ASP A 280 -12.56 -6.62 12.03
CA ASP A 280 -12.65 -6.16 13.43
C ASP A 280 -11.80 -4.92 13.69
N ARG A 281 -10.94 -4.53 12.73
CA ARG A 281 -10.13 -3.33 12.78
C ARG A 281 -10.93 -2.09 12.41
N TYR A 282 -10.28 -0.93 12.41
CA TYR A 282 -10.83 0.26 11.77
C TYR A 282 -10.89 0.05 10.25
N GLY A 283 -12.03 0.33 9.64
CA GLY A 283 -12.24 0.18 8.20
C GLY A 283 -11.62 1.32 7.41
N THR A 284 -11.54 2.50 8.01
CA THR A 284 -11.00 3.72 7.39
C THR A 284 -10.08 4.48 8.36
N ILE A 285 -9.22 5.31 7.81
CA ILE A 285 -8.37 6.21 8.61
C ILE A 285 -9.20 7.27 9.32
N ASP A 286 -10.30 7.72 8.74
CA ASP A 286 -11.19 8.72 9.34
C ASP A 286 -11.80 8.25 10.67
N GLU A 287 -12.05 6.95 10.84
CA GLU A 287 -12.50 6.39 12.11
C GLU A 287 -11.45 6.60 13.21
N ILE A 288 -10.16 6.38 12.92
CA ILE A 288 -9.07 6.58 13.89
C ILE A 288 -8.91 8.07 14.20
N LEU A 289 -8.92 8.92 13.16
CA LEU A 289 -8.84 10.37 13.33
C LEU A 289 -9.97 10.90 14.21
N SER A 290 -11.18 10.36 14.06
CA SER A 290 -12.33 10.73 14.89
C SER A 290 -12.13 10.39 16.37
N VAL A 291 -11.53 9.23 16.70
CA VAL A 291 -11.17 8.86 18.08
C VAL A 291 -10.09 9.79 18.66
N LEU A 292 -9.17 10.26 17.82
CA LEU A 292 -8.16 11.25 18.19
C LEU A 292 -8.74 12.68 18.35
N GLY A 293 -10.02 12.88 18.01
CA GLY A 293 -10.70 14.17 18.12
C GLY A 293 -10.60 15.05 16.87
N TYR A 294 -10.04 14.54 15.79
CA TYR A 294 -10.02 15.24 14.50
C TYR A 294 -11.32 14.96 13.74
N GLN A 295 -12.05 16.01 13.39
CA GLN A 295 -13.27 15.87 12.58
C GLN A 295 -12.89 15.67 11.12
N PRO A 296 -13.43 14.65 10.44
CA PRO A 296 -13.25 14.53 9.00
C PRO A 296 -13.80 15.80 8.33
N VAL A 297 -13.04 16.35 7.38
CA VAL A 297 -13.58 17.39 6.51
C VAL A 297 -14.76 16.76 5.78
N ARG A 298 -15.98 17.21 6.07
CA ARG A 298 -17.16 16.78 5.33
C ARG A 298 -17.01 17.34 3.92
N GLU A 299 -16.64 16.48 2.98
CA GLU A 299 -16.93 16.79 1.58
C GLU A 299 -18.44 16.99 1.46
N GLU A 300 -18.85 18.10 0.89
CA GLU A 300 -20.25 18.31 0.57
C GLU A 300 -20.74 17.10 -0.25
N ALA A 301 -21.83 16.49 0.22
CA ALA A 301 -22.38 15.32 -0.43
C ALA A 301 -22.60 15.62 -1.91
N SER A 302 -21.82 14.97 -2.78
CA SER A 302 -22.05 15.01 -4.21
C SER A 302 -23.49 14.59 -4.49
N PRO A 303 -24.15 15.19 -5.49
CA PRO A 303 -25.53 14.85 -5.79
C PRO A 303 -25.69 13.33 -5.98
N ASP A 304 -26.68 12.73 -5.34
CA ASP A 304 -26.89 11.27 -5.36
C ASP A 304 -27.44 10.75 -6.72
N VAL A 305 -27.47 11.58 -7.77
CA VAL A 305 -28.02 11.21 -9.08
C VAL A 305 -27.10 11.68 -10.21
N TYR A 306 -26.63 10.73 -11.02
CA TYR A 306 -25.70 10.94 -12.12
C TYR A 306 -26.28 10.48 -13.48
N PRO A 307 -27.40 11.01 -13.96
CA PRO A 307 -28.17 10.41 -15.07
C PRO A 307 -27.49 10.44 -16.44
N HIS A 308 -26.54 11.34 -16.67
CA HIS A 308 -25.84 11.50 -17.95
C HIS A 308 -24.33 11.41 -17.86
N SER A 309 -23.80 10.96 -16.72
CA SER A 309 -22.36 10.90 -16.48
C SER A 309 -21.74 9.64 -17.02
N GLU A 310 -20.54 9.75 -17.59
CA GLU A 310 -19.72 8.60 -17.97
C GLU A 310 -19.02 8.05 -16.73
N TRP A 311 -19.44 6.87 -16.31
CA TRP A 311 -18.80 6.14 -15.23
C TRP A 311 -17.56 5.42 -15.74
N VAL A 312 -16.44 5.62 -15.07
CA VAL A 312 -15.16 5.07 -15.45
C VAL A 312 -14.54 4.34 -14.26
N LEU A 313 -14.00 3.14 -14.48
CA LEU A 313 -13.09 2.50 -13.54
C LEU A 313 -11.66 2.76 -14.00
N ARG A 314 -10.88 3.45 -13.17
CA ARG A 314 -9.46 3.74 -13.44
C ARG A 314 -8.57 2.89 -12.55
N VAL A 315 -7.64 2.16 -13.15
CA VAL A 315 -6.66 1.36 -12.41
C VAL A 315 -5.71 2.30 -11.66
N GLN A 316 -5.72 2.21 -10.33
CA GLN A 316 -4.84 3.00 -9.46
C GLN A 316 -3.59 2.23 -9.07
N ASN A 317 -3.74 0.94 -8.75
CA ASN A 317 -2.65 0.03 -8.43
C ASN A 317 -2.82 -1.27 -9.20
N GLY A 318 -1.73 -1.95 -9.53
CA GLY A 318 -1.71 -3.20 -10.28
C GLY A 318 -0.80 -3.13 -11.52
N GLU A 319 -1.02 -4.02 -12.47
CA GLU A 319 -0.14 -4.17 -13.64
C GLU A 319 -0.36 -3.10 -14.72
N GLU A 320 -1.59 -2.55 -14.77
CA GLU A 320 -2.04 -1.64 -15.83
C GLU A 320 -2.46 -0.27 -15.28
N ILE A 321 -1.61 0.33 -14.41
CA ILE A 321 -1.89 1.63 -13.79
C ILE A 321 -2.23 2.67 -14.85
N GLY A 322 -3.32 3.43 -14.59
CA GLY A 322 -3.83 4.47 -15.46
C GLY A 322 -4.76 3.97 -16.57
N ARG A 323 -4.93 2.64 -16.72
CA ARG A 323 -5.93 2.09 -17.65
C ARG A 323 -7.34 2.45 -17.18
N GLU A 324 -8.18 2.82 -18.14
CA GLU A 324 -9.55 3.22 -17.90
C GLU A 324 -10.53 2.26 -18.59
N TYR A 325 -11.62 1.94 -17.90
CA TYR A 325 -12.75 1.18 -18.41
C TYR A 325 -14.00 2.04 -18.35
N TYR A 326 -14.50 2.44 -19.50
CA TYR A 326 -15.68 3.28 -19.67
C TYR A 326 -16.94 2.43 -19.59
N LEU A 327 -17.62 2.44 -18.43
CA LEU A 327 -18.70 1.53 -18.12
C LEU A 327 -19.93 1.72 -18.99
N THR A 328 -20.28 2.96 -19.35
CA THR A 328 -21.41 3.26 -20.24
C THR A 328 -21.17 2.68 -21.63
N ASN A 329 -19.96 2.82 -22.17
CA ASN A 329 -19.61 2.28 -23.48
C ASN A 329 -19.67 0.74 -23.48
N LEU A 330 -19.10 0.10 -22.41
CA LEU A 330 -19.15 -1.35 -22.25
C LEU A 330 -20.57 -1.87 -22.09
N LYS A 331 -21.41 -1.18 -21.30
CA LYS A 331 -22.84 -1.52 -21.13
C LYS A 331 -23.60 -1.43 -22.46
N ASN A 332 -23.39 -0.36 -23.24
CA ASN A 332 -24.10 -0.15 -24.49
C ASN A 332 -23.76 -1.20 -25.58
N SER A 333 -22.62 -1.86 -25.44
CA SER A 333 -22.25 -2.99 -26.30
C SER A 333 -22.98 -4.28 -25.95
N LYS A 334 -23.75 -4.31 -24.85
CA LYS A 334 -24.48 -5.48 -24.34
C LYS A 334 -25.96 -5.22 -24.10
N SER A 335 -26.79 -6.21 -24.36
CA SER A 335 -28.22 -6.15 -24.09
C SER A 335 -28.60 -6.32 -22.62
N SER A 336 -27.70 -6.86 -21.79
CA SER A 336 -28.01 -7.25 -20.40
C SER A 336 -27.82 -6.18 -19.35
N GLY A 337 -27.11 -5.08 -19.66
CA GLY A 337 -26.73 -4.07 -18.64
C GLY A 337 -25.76 -4.58 -17.55
N VAL A 338 -25.28 -5.82 -17.70
CA VAL A 338 -24.38 -6.51 -16.74
C VAL A 338 -23.00 -6.64 -17.35
N LEU A 339 -21.98 -6.23 -16.60
CA LEU A 339 -20.57 -6.38 -16.98
C LEU A 339 -19.86 -7.35 -16.03
N THR A 340 -18.93 -8.12 -16.56
CA THR A 340 -18.13 -9.09 -15.82
C THR A 340 -16.69 -8.60 -15.65
N ILE A 341 -16.11 -8.85 -14.49
CA ILE A 341 -14.72 -8.55 -14.17
C ILE A 341 -13.99 -9.85 -13.82
N GLY A 342 -12.79 -10.03 -14.34
CA GLY A 342 -11.97 -11.18 -13.99
C GLY A 342 -10.57 -11.10 -14.57
N TRP A 343 -9.79 -12.17 -14.38
CA TRP A 343 -8.44 -12.26 -14.89
C TRP A 343 -8.41 -12.16 -16.42
N PHE A 344 -7.48 -11.35 -16.93
CA PHE A 344 -7.26 -11.23 -18.37
C PHE A 344 -6.51 -12.44 -18.91
N ASN A 345 -7.21 -13.26 -19.67
CA ASN A 345 -6.63 -14.42 -20.36
C ASN A 345 -6.23 -14.04 -21.79
N LYS A 346 -4.93 -14.13 -22.11
CA LYS A 346 -4.42 -13.84 -23.46
C LYS A 346 -4.97 -14.80 -24.53
N ASP A 347 -5.23 -16.06 -24.16
CA ASP A 347 -5.73 -17.09 -25.06
C ASP A 347 -7.24 -16.94 -25.29
N ASN A 348 -7.94 -16.30 -24.39
CA ASN A 348 -9.35 -15.98 -24.50
C ASN A 348 -9.67 -14.60 -23.90
N PRO A 349 -9.32 -13.50 -24.61
CA PRO A 349 -9.42 -12.14 -24.08
C PRO A 349 -10.86 -11.65 -23.82
N PHE A 350 -11.86 -12.37 -24.32
CA PHE A 350 -13.29 -12.02 -24.18
C PHE A 350 -13.99 -12.80 -23.06
N THR A 351 -13.25 -13.46 -22.18
CA THR A 351 -13.84 -14.18 -21.03
C THR A 351 -14.61 -13.23 -20.10
N ASN A 352 -14.10 -12.02 -19.92
CA ASN A 352 -14.72 -10.95 -19.14
C ASN A 352 -14.80 -9.66 -19.95
N ASP A 353 -15.75 -8.78 -19.61
CA ASP A 353 -15.87 -7.43 -20.20
C ASP A 353 -14.74 -6.52 -19.74
N ILE A 354 -14.33 -6.69 -18.48
CA ILE A 354 -13.21 -6.01 -17.85
C ILE A 354 -12.19 -7.07 -17.45
N GLY A 355 -11.21 -7.28 -18.33
CA GLY A 355 -10.09 -8.17 -18.06
C GLY A 355 -8.97 -7.43 -17.36
N ILE A 356 -8.61 -7.86 -16.16
CA ILE A 356 -7.52 -7.28 -15.36
C ILE A 356 -6.29 -8.19 -15.50
N ALA A 357 -5.17 -7.60 -15.95
CA ALA A 357 -3.93 -8.35 -16.12
C ALA A 357 -3.17 -8.50 -14.80
N GLU A 358 -2.71 -9.72 -14.53
CA GLU A 358 -1.73 -10.05 -13.50
C GLU A 358 -0.59 -10.83 -14.15
N PHE A 359 0.66 -10.40 -13.96
CA PHE A 359 1.83 -11.07 -14.53
C PHE A 359 2.65 -11.85 -13.50
N PHE A 360 2.55 -11.46 -12.23
CA PHE A 360 3.37 -11.98 -11.14
C PHE A 360 2.55 -12.60 -10.01
N THR A 361 1.23 -12.45 -10.06
CA THR A 361 0.29 -12.92 -9.04
C THR A 361 -0.86 -13.67 -9.73
N GLU A 362 -1.57 -14.49 -8.99
CA GLU A 362 -2.73 -15.25 -9.46
C GLU A 362 -3.90 -15.04 -8.48
N TYR A 363 -4.16 -13.76 -8.15
CA TYR A 363 -5.15 -13.41 -7.12
C TYR A 363 -6.50 -13.06 -7.68
N ILE A 364 -6.55 -12.72 -8.97
CA ILE A 364 -7.80 -12.41 -9.67
C ILE A 364 -8.35 -13.71 -10.27
N SER A 365 -9.53 -14.13 -9.82
CA SER A 365 -10.22 -15.28 -10.38
C SER A 365 -10.62 -15.01 -11.82
N ASN A 366 -10.71 -16.06 -12.66
CA ASN A 366 -11.20 -15.96 -14.04
C ASN A 366 -12.60 -15.31 -14.12
N TYR A 367 -13.41 -15.52 -13.08
CA TYR A 367 -14.76 -14.98 -12.92
C TYR A 367 -14.85 -14.33 -11.54
N HIS A 368 -14.43 -13.06 -11.44
CA HIS A 368 -14.16 -12.47 -10.14
C HIS A 368 -15.31 -11.63 -9.59
N ALA A 369 -15.84 -10.72 -10.39
CA ALA A 369 -16.90 -9.83 -9.96
C ALA A 369 -17.91 -9.55 -11.08
N THR A 370 -19.06 -9.00 -10.69
CA THR A 370 -20.12 -8.55 -11.59
C THR A 370 -20.47 -7.10 -11.28
N LEU A 371 -20.60 -6.27 -12.31
CA LEU A 371 -21.15 -4.93 -12.25
C LEU A 371 -22.53 -4.91 -12.87
N GLU A 372 -23.50 -4.35 -12.19
CA GLU A 372 -24.88 -4.17 -12.67
C GLU A 372 -25.26 -2.70 -12.63
N TYR A 373 -25.80 -2.19 -13.75
CA TYR A 373 -26.35 -0.84 -13.79
C TYR A 373 -27.82 -0.87 -13.45
N SER A 374 -28.23 -0.09 -12.47
CA SER A 374 -29.62 0.15 -12.11
C SER A 374 -30.14 1.39 -12.83
N SER A 375 -31.18 1.21 -13.68
CA SER A 375 -31.88 2.33 -14.33
C SER A 375 -32.76 3.12 -13.37
N ASP A 376 -33.11 2.56 -12.22
CA ASP A 376 -34.04 3.15 -11.26
C ASP A 376 -33.39 4.29 -10.48
N ASP A 377 -32.09 4.15 -10.16
CA ASP A 377 -31.33 5.15 -9.40
C ASP A 377 -30.09 5.66 -10.14
N HIS A 378 -29.87 5.21 -11.39
CA HIS A 378 -28.75 5.60 -12.25
C HIS A 378 -27.36 5.32 -11.64
N HIS A 379 -27.21 4.20 -10.91
CA HIS A 379 -25.96 3.80 -10.30
C HIS A 379 -25.48 2.42 -10.75
N TRP A 380 -24.19 2.20 -10.57
CA TRP A 380 -23.58 0.89 -10.68
C TRP A 380 -23.53 0.20 -9.33
N TYR A 381 -23.76 -1.11 -9.34
CA TYR A 381 -23.60 -2.00 -8.20
C TYR A 381 -22.53 -3.02 -8.52
N ILE A 382 -21.66 -3.34 -7.57
CA ILE A 382 -20.67 -4.40 -7.70
C ILE A 382 -21.01 -5.55 -6.77
N ARG A 383 -20.84 -6.79 -7.26
CA ARG A 383 -21.05 -8.02 -6.48
C ARG A 383 -19.83 -8.90 -6.58
N ASP A 384 -19.50 -9.63 -5.50
CA ASP A 384 -18.46 -10.66 -5.52
C ASP A 384 -18.96 -11.90 -6.25
N GLY A 385 -18.20 -12.36 -7.26
CA GLY A 385 -18.52 -13.51 -8.07
C GLY A 385 -19.35 -13.21 -9.32
N GLN A 386 -19.77 -14.29 -9.99
CA GLN A 386 -20.55 -14.23 -11.25
C GLN A 386 -21.58 -15.34 -11.30
N TRP A 387 -22.72 -15.08 -11.97
CA TRP A 387 -23.68 -16.10 -12.36
C TRP A 387 -23.12 -16.89 -13.54
N ARG A 388 -22.93 -18.18 -13.36
CA ARG A 388 -22.41 -19.08 -14.41
C ARG A 388 -22.76 -20.54 -14.17
N GLU A 389 -22.55 -21.36 -15.16
CA GLU A 389 -22.61 -22.81 -15.01
C GLU A 389 -21.24 -23.36 -14.60
N LYS A 390 -21.23 -24.23 -13.58
CA LYS A 390 -20.05 -24.95 -13.11
C LYS A 390 -20.41 -26.41 -12.93
N ASN A 391 -19.75 -27.31 -13.67
CA ASN A 391 -20.01 -28.73 -13.66
C ASN A 391 -21.50 -29.10 -13.94
N GLY A 392 -22.12 -28.39 -14.88
CA GLY A 392 -23.52 -28.59 -15.24
C GLY A 392 -24.54 -27.95 -14.28
N ILE A 393 -24.10 -27.23 -13.26
CA ILE A 393 -24.98 -26.59 -12.27
C ILE A 393 -24.93 -25.07 -12.47
N PRO A 394 -26.02 -24.44 -12.93
CA PRO A 394 -26.11 -22.98 -13.01
C PRO A 394 -26.28 -22.38 -11.60
N GLY A 395 -25.58 -21.29 -11.33
CA GLY A 395 -25.66 -20.63 -10.04
C GLY A 395 -24.70 -19.43 -9.91
N TRP A 396 -24.83 -18.76 -8.77
CA TRP A 396 -23.89 -17.70 -8.37
C TRP A 396 -22.65 -18.32 -7.73
N TYR A 397 -21.48 -18.03 -8.26
CA TYR A 397 -20.21 -18.55 -7.75
C TYR A 397 -19.29 -17.38 -7.36
N LYS A 398 -18.97 -17.29 -6.07
CA LYS A 398 -18.07 -16.28 -5.51
C LYS A 398 -16.65 -16.41 -6.07
N SER A 399 -15.92 -15.30 -6.05
CA SER A 399 -14.49 -15.31 -6.33
C SER A 399 -13.71 -16.04 -5.21
N THR A 400 -12.45 -16.36 -5.48
CA THR A 400 -11.59 -17.01 -4.48
C THR A 400 -11.16 -16.03 -3.40
N ASN A 401 -10.86 -14.79 -3.79
CA ASN A 401 -10.24 -13.80 -2.91
C ASN A 401 -11.18 -12.69 -2.46
N GLY A 402 -12.35 -12.56 -3.08
CA GLY A 402 -13.35 -11.55 -2.73
C GLY A 402 -13.07 -10.18 -3.36
N VAL A 403 -14.05 -9.30 -3.20
CA VAL A 403 -14.04 -7.90 -3.63
C VAL A 403 -14.16 -7.02 -2.42
N LEU A 404 -13.38 -5.95 -2.34
CA LEU A 404 -13.55 -4.90 -1.34
C LEU A 404 -13.97 -3.59 -2.01
N VAL A 405 -14.83 -2.83 -1.36
CA VAL A 405 -15.14 -1.43 -1.72
C VAL A 405 -14.94 -0.57 -0.49
N GLN A 406 -14.06 0.41 -0.58
CA GLN A 406 -13.65 1.25 0.56
C GLN A 406 -13.25 0.38 1.78
N GLY A 407 -12.43 -0.64 1.53
CA GLY A 407 -11.96 -1.58 2.55
C GLY A 407 -12.99 -2.56 3.10
N SER A 408 -14.28 -2.39 2.78
CA SER A 408 -15.35 -3.28 3.24
C SER A 408 -15.62 -4.39 2.22
N ARG A 409 -15.78 -5.63 2.71
CA ARG A 409 -16.05 -6.77 1.84
C ARG A 409 -17.43 -6.68 1.20
N VAL A 410 -17.47 -6.96 -0.09
CA VAL A 410 -18.71 -7.06 -0.87
C VAL A 410 -19.14 -8.52 -0.94
N ASP A 411 -20.42 -8.78 -0.82
CA ASP A 411 -21.03 -10.07 -0.98
C ASP A 411 -21.83 -10.18 -2.31
N GLU A 412 -22.61 -11.22 -2.45
CA GLU A 412 -23.49 -11.45 -3.62
C GLU A 412 -24.72 -10.53 -3.66
N SER A 413 -25.09 -9.90 -2.53
CA SER A 413 -26.15 -8.89 -2.52
C SER A 413 -25.73 -7.59 -3.19
N GLY A 414 -24.43 -7.36 -3.24
CA GLY A 414 -23.82 -6.24 -3.93
C GLY A 414 -23.72 -4.96 -3.10
N LYS A 415 -22.90 -4.05 -3.59
CA LYS A 415 -22.69 -2.72 -3.01
C LYS A 415 -22.85 -1.65 -4.07
N LYS A 416 -23.67 -0.62 -3.77
CA LYS A 416 -23.82 0.56 -4.58
C LYS A 416 -22.51 1.32 -4.66
N LEU A 417 -22.07 1.65 -5.87
CA LEU A 417 -20.84 2.42 -6.11
C LEU A 417 -21.13 3.91 -6.12
N LYS A 418 -20.17 4.68 -5.59
CA LYS A 418 -20.16 6.14 -5.62
C LYS A 418 -18.90 6.65 -6.31
N PRO A 419 -18.91 7.83 -6.92
CA PRO A 419 -17.68 8.49 -7.37
C PRO A 419 -16.68 8.61 -6.22
N GLY A 420 -15.41 8.32 -6.51
CA GLY A 420 -14.36 8.26 -5.50
C GLY A 420 -14.17 6.88 -4.82
N ASP A 421 -15.13 5.96 -4.94
CA ASP A 421 -14.98 4.62 -4.35
C ASP A 421 -13.76 3.90 -4.91
N ILE A 422 -13.04 3.23 -4.00
CA ILE A 422 -11.92 2.35 -4.34
C ILE A 422 -12.39 0.90 -4.26
N ILE A 423 -12.30 0.20 -5.38
CA ILE A 423 -12.60 -1.22 -5.51
C ILE A 423 -11.27 -1.98 -5.49
N ALA A 424 -11.09 -2.92 -4.58
CA ALA A 424 -9.92 -3.79 -4.55
C ALA A 424 -10.29 -5.21 -5.00
N ILE A 425 -9.52 -5.73 -5.95
CA ILE A 425 -9.67 -7.05 -6.57
C ILE A 425 -8.27 -7.66 -6.70
N GLY A 426 -7.94 -8.65 -5.90
CA GLY A 426 -6.59 -9.19 -5.84
C GLY A 426 -5.58 -8.10 -5.44
N ASP A 427 -4.55 -7.91 -6.24
CA ASP A 427 -3.52 -6.86 -6.07
C ASP A 427 -3.89 -5.54 -6.75
N THR A 428 -5.00 -5.51 -7.49
CA THR A 428 -5.41 -4.35 -8.27
C THR A 428 -6.43 -3.53 -7.52
N THR A 429 -6.25 -2.22 -7.52
CA THR A 429 -7.28 -1.27 -7.08
C THR A 429 -7.77 -0.41 -8.24
N LEU A 430 -9.09 -0.20 -8.24
CA LEU A 430 -9.80 0.58 -9.26
C LEU A 430 -10.52 1.73 -8.56
N LYS A 431 -10.33 2.97 -9.03
CA LYS A 431 -11.09 4.13 -8.55
C LYS A 431 -12.29 4.36 -9.44
N VAL A 432 -13.45 4.55 -8.83
CA VAL A 432 -14.67 4.98 -9.54
C VAL A 432 -14.58 6.47 -9.84
N VAL A 433 -14.60 6.83 -11.11
CA VAL A 433 -14.52 8.22 -11.58
C VAL A 433 -15.74 8.54 -12.45
N ILE A 434 -16.20 9.77 -12.41
CA ILE A 434 -17.21 10.31 -13.29
C ILE A 434 -16.56 11.39 -14.15
N ASN A 435 -16.76 11.31 -15.46
CA ASN A 435 -16.32 12.29 -16.45
C ASN A 435 -17.50 13.10 -16.99
#